data_72fc5f3c1aeadaa7d4fc7d9e39be0c03
#
_entry.id   72fc5f3c1aeadaa7d4fc7d9e39be0c03
#
_cell.length_a   1.000
_cell.length_b   1.000
_cell.length_c   1.000
_cell.angle_alpha   90.00
_cell.angle_beta   90.00
_cell.angle_gamma   90.00
#
_symmetry.space_group_name_H-M   'P 1'
#
loop_
_entity.id
_entity.type
_entity.pdbx_description
1 polymer ?
#
loop_
_entity_poly.entity_id
_entity_poly.type
_entity_poly.pdbx_seq_one_letter_code
_entity_poly.pdbx_strand_id
1 'polypeptide(L)'
;LGVVAAPITSGDTALRSCRLVIADALKLDQKPIRKRLMVSLPIFIVSFVMLVWQMYNPDSFNIIWKYFGLANQTLSVFTLWAVTVYLALKGRYYVIPLIPAMFMTWVCIAFLCVSSQAFGMPVATGYSIAFIGVLVSAGAFFKWLAKDHVRIQHKRDYIAMQKRRAEEGKRSVMKDDLLVQTPVEL
;
A
#
# COMPACT_ATOMS: atom_id res chain seq x y z
N LEU A 1 25.77 -0.60 -23.98
CA LEU A 1 24.82 0.54 -23.96
C LEU A 1 23.67 0.30 -22.99
N GLY A 2 23.04 -0.89 -22.95
CA GLY A 2 21.90 -1.18 -22.05
C GLY A 2 22.24 -1.08 -20.57
N VAL A 3 23.43 -1.52 -20.16
CA VAL A 3 23.92 -1.47 -18.76
C VAL A 3 24.06 -0.03 -18.23
N VAL A 4 24.29 0.93 -19.10
CA VAL A 4 24.41 2.36 -18.74
C VAL A 4 23.05 3.05 -18.87
N ALA A 5 22.25 2.72 -19.89
CA ALA A 5 20.97 3.35 -20.11
C ALA A 5 19.92 3.01 -19.01
N ALA A 6 19.90 1.76 -18.53
CA ALA A 6 18.95 1.30 -17.54
C ALA A 6 19.06 2.06 -16.19
N PRO A 7 20.26 2.26 -15.57
CA PRO A 7 20.38 3.06 -14.37
C PRO A 7 19.98 4.53 -14.55
N ILE A 8 20.28 5.13 -15.72
CA ILE A 8 19.95 6.54 -16.00
C ILE A 8 18.42 6.72 -16.06
N THR A 9 17.73 5.87 -16.80
CA THR A 9 16.26 5.94 -16.92
C THR A 9 15.55 5.63 -15.60
N SER A 10 16.05 4.65 -14.86
CA SER A 10 15.51 4.31 -13.52
C SER A 10 15.75 5.43 -12.51
N GLY A 11 16.92 6.07 -12.56
CA GLY A 11 17.28 7.20 -11.70
C GLY A 11 16.37 8.42 -11.98
N ASP A 12 16.15 8.78 -13.24
CA ASP A 12 15.23 9.88 -13.59
C ASP A 12 13.80 9.60 -13.10
N THR A 13 13.32 8.38 -13.28
CA THR A 13 11.98 7.99 -12.81
C THR A 13 11.89 8.00 -11.30
N ALA A 14 12.89 7.52 -10.58
CA ALA A 14 12.95 7.53 -9.12
C ALA A 14 12.95 8.95 -8.55
N LEU A 15 13.79 9.85 -9.08
CA LEU A 15 13.86 11.25 -8.67
C LEU A 15 12.56 12.00 -8.95
N ARG A 16 11.91 11.70 -10.08
CA ARG A 16 10.58 12.26 -10.43
C ARG A 16 9.51 11.79 -9.45
N SER A 17 9.46 10.50 -9.15
CA SER A 17 8.51 9.91 -8.19
C SER A 17 8.72 10.47 -6.79
N CYS A 18 9.97 10.55 -6.33
CA CYS A 18 10.32 11.14 -5.03
C CYS A 18 9.84 12.60 -4.92
N ARG A 19 10.07 13.41 -5.95
CA ARG A 19 9.58 14.78 -6.00
C ARG A 19 8.06 14.86 -5.92
N LEU A 20 7.34 13.99 -6.65
CA LEU A 20 5.88 13.97 -6.64
C LEU A 20 5.34 13.61 -5.25
N VAL A 21 5.90 12.60 -4.60
CA VAL A 21 5.51 12.18 -3.24
C VAL A 21 5.74 13.29 -2.22
N ILE A 22 6.92 13.94 -2.26
CA ILE A 22 7.23 15.05 -1.34
C ILE A 22 6.31 16.23 -1.58
N ALA A 23 6.04 16.59 -2.84
CA ALA A 23 5.17 17.71 -3.17
C ALA A 23 3.72 17.44 -2.77
N ASP A 24 3.24 16.20 -2.89
CA ASP A 24 1.91 15.78 -2.45
C ASP A 24 1.81 15.82 -0.91
N ALA A 25 2.82 15.30 -0.21
CA ALA A 25 2.89 15.35 1.26
C ALA A 25 2.90 16.79 1.80
N LEU A 26 3.60 17.71 1.12
CA LEU A 26 3.65 19.13 1.46
C LEU A 26 2.48 19.94 0.89
N LYS A 27 1.55 19.30 0.15
CA LYS A 27 0.41 19.94 -0.54
C LYS A 27 0.85 21.13 -1.43
N LEU A 28 2.00 21.00 -2.09
CA LEU A 28 2.56 22.03 -2.97
C LEU A 28 2.03 21.85 -4.40
N ASP A 29 1.45 22.91 -4.94
CA ASP A 29 1.05 22.94 -6.36
C ASP A 29 2.31 22.98 -7.25
N GLN A 30 2.49 21.97 -8.11
CA GLN A 30 3.67 21.80 -8.97
C GLN A 30 3.57 22.52 -10.34
N LYS A 31 2.49 23.25 -10.60
CA LYS A 31 2.33 23.99 -11.86
C LYS A 31 3.43 25.05 -12.09
N PRO A 32 3.81 25.88 -11.10
CA PRO A 32 4.89 26.86 -11.30
C PRO A 32 6.27 26.19 -11.22
N ILE A 33 7.11 26.46 -12.23
CA ILE A 33 8.48 25.92 -12.35
C ILE A 33 9.33 26.20 -11.08
N ARG A 34 9.16 27.37 -10.46
CA ARG A 34 9.89 27.75 -9.24
C ARG A 34 9.62 26.78 -8.07
N LYS A 35 8.36 26.44 -7.82
CA LYS A 35 7.98 25.49 -6.76
C LYS A 35 8.49 24.08 -7.07
N ARG A 36 8.47 23.69 -8.33
CA ARG A 36 9.00 22.41 -8.79
C ARG A 36 10.52 22.32 -8.59
N LEU A 37 11.26 23.40 -8.87
CA LEU A 37 12.69 23.47 -8.67
C LEU A 37 13.04 23.45 -7.16
N MET A 38 12.25 24.16 -6.34
CA MET A 38 12.42 24.21 -4.88
C MET A 38 12.35 22.82 -4.21
N VAL A 39 11.52 21.91 -4.72
CA VAL A 39 11.44 20.54 -4.23
C VAL A 39 12.53 19.66 -4.85
N SER A 40 12.87 19.85 -6.12
CA SER A 40 13.85 19.01 -6.81
C SER A 40 15.28 19.31 -6.35
N LEU A 41 15.62 20.57 -6.09
CA LEU A 41 16.99 20.98 -5.74
C LEU A 41 17.54 20.28 -4.49
N PRO A 42 16.83 20.25 -3.35
CA PRO A 42 17.33 19.55 -2.18
C PRO A 42 17.47 18.03 -2.41
N ILE A 43 16.59 17.40 -3.19
CA ILE A 43 16.71 15.98 -3.54
C ILE A 43 18.00 15.72 -4.31
N PHE A 44 18.31 16.57 -5.31
CA PHE A 44 19.55 16.46 -6.07
C PHE A 44 20.78 16.70 -5.22
N ILE A 45 20.76 17.70 -4.32
CA ILE A 45 21.86 17.98 -3.41
C ILE A 45 22.14 16.79 -2.51
N VAL A 46 21.11 16.22 -1.88
CA VAL A 46 21.26 15.03 -1.02
C VAL A 46 21.82 13.84 -1.81
N SER A 47 21.28 13.59 -3.01
CA SER A 47 21.75 12.51 -3.88
C SER A 47 23.23 12.72 -4.29
N PHE A 48 23.61 13.95 -4.61
CA PHE A 48 24.98 14.30 -4.98
C PHE A 48 25.95 14.14 -3.80
N VAL A 49 25.57 14.62 -2.61
CA VAL A 49 26.37 14.45 -1.40
C VAL A 49 26.57 12.98 -1.06
N MET A 50 25.52 12.16 -1.16
CA MET A 50 25.65 10.72 -0.96
C MET A 50 26.59 10.06 -1.99
N LEU A 51 26.54 10.49 -3.24
CA LEU A 51 27.41 9.97 -4.29
C LEU A 51 28.87 10.33 -4.03
N VAL A 52 29.16 11.59 -3.67
CA VAL A 52 30.51 12.03 -3.32
C VAL A 52 31.04 11.28 -2.09
N TRP A 53 30.21 11.12 -1.05
CA TRP A 53 30.59 10.37 0.14
C TRP A 53 30.95 8.91 -0.18
N GLN A 54 30.19 8.27 -1.07
CA GLN A 54 30.45 6.90 -1.55
C GLN A 54 31.80 6.80 -2.30
N MET A 55 32.21 7.84 -3.03
CA MET A 55 33.49 7.83 -3.73
C MET A 55 34.72 7.84 -2.77
N TYR A 56 34.56 8.47 -1.60
CA TYR A 56 35.63 8.52 -0.58
C TYR A 56 35.63 7.29 0.34
N ASN A 57 34.53 6.57 0.45
CA ASN A 57 34.39 5.43 1.35
C ASN A 57 33.83 4.21 0.60
N PRO A 58 34.70 3.26 0.17
CA PRO A 58 34.29 2.09 -0.61
C PRO A 58 33.24 1.22 0.08
N ASP A 59 33.28 1.13 1.42
CA ASP A 59 32.32 0.34 2.20
C ASP A 59 30.91 0.97 2.26
N SER A 60 30.79 2.24 1.96
CA SER A 60 29.52 2.99 1.98
C SER A 60 28.48 2.41 1.02
N PHE A 61 28.92 1.86 -0.12
CA PHE A 61 28.02 1.20 -1.07
C PHE A 61 27.27 0.04 -0.42
N ASN A 62 27.97 -0.83 0.30
CA ASN A 62 27.36 -1.98 0.97
C ASN A 62 26.36 -1.55 2.05
N ILE A 63 26.66 -0.47 2.75
CA ILE A 63 25.78 0.10 3.79
C ILE A 63 24.51 0.65 3.14
N ILE A 64 24.65 1.49 2.13
CA ILE A 64 23.51 2.08 1.40
C ILE A 64 22.64 0.97 0.77
N TRP A 65 23.25 -0.05 0.16
CA TRP A 65 22.56 -1.17 -0.45
C TRP A 65 21.71 -1.97 0.53
N LYS A 66 22.23 -2.19 1.74
CA LYS A 66 21.49 -2.88 2.81
C LYS A 66 20.27 -2.08 3.28
N TYR A 67 20.44 -0.76 3.49
CA TYR A 67 19.32 0.13 3.85
C TYR A 67 18.28 0.24 2.74
N PHE A 68 18.71 0.31 1.49
CA PHE A 68 17.81 0.30 0.34
C PHE A 68 16.99 -1.01 0.26
N GLY A 69 17.66 -2.15 0.46
CA GLY A 69 16.98 -3.44 0.53
C GLY A 69 15.93 -3.50 1.65
N LEU A 70 16.29 -3.04 2.84
CA LEU A 70 15.36 -2.97 3.98
C LEU A 70 14.17 -2.05 3.70
N ALA A 71 14.41 -0.86 3.16
CA ALA A 71 13.35 0.08 2.81
C ALA A 71 12.37 -0.51 1.79
N ASN A 72 12.88 -1.18 0.76
CA ASN A 72 12.08 -1.83 -0.27
C ASN A 72 11.25 -2.99 0.30
N GLN A 73 11.83 -3.83 1.16
CA GLN A 73 11.12 -4.90 1.85
C GLN A 73 10.02 -4.36 2.76
N THR A 74 10.31 -3.30 3.51
CA THR A 74 9.34 -2.64 4.39
C THR A 74 8.16 -2.09 3.57
N LEU A 75 8.44 -1.43 2.44
CA LEU A 75 7.39 -0.95 1.53
C LEU A 75 6.53 -2.11 0.99
N SER A 76 7.14 -3.25 0.66
CA SER A 76 6.42 -4.46 0.23
C SER A 76 5.48 -4.98 1.32
N VAL A 77 5.90 -4.97 2.59
CA VAL A 77 5.04 -5.36 3.72
C VAL A 77 3.82 -4.45 3.79
N PHE A 78 3.99 -3.13 3.78
CA PHE A 78 2.87 -2.20 3.82
C PHE A 78 1.91 -2.37 2.63
N THR A 79 2.45 -2.56 1.43
CA THR A 79 1.65 -2.76 0.22
C THR A 79 0.84 -4.05 0.31
N LEU A 80 1.45 -5.16 0.73
CA LEU A 80 0.77 -6.45 0.86
C LEU A 80 -0.33 -6.40 1.93
N TRP A 81 -0.09 -5.76 3.07
CA TRP A 81 -1.12 -5.56 4.08
C TRP A 81 -2.25 -4.66 3.58
N ALA A 82 -1.95 -3.57 2.86
CA ALA A 82 -2.97 -2.69 2.28
C ALA A 82 -3.85 -3.45 1.27
N VAL A 83 -3.26 -4.28 0.40
CA VAL A 83 -4.00 -5.13 -0.55
C VAL A 83 -4.84 -6.17 0.19
N THR A 84 -4.31 -6.79 1.25
CA THR A 84 -5.03 -7.77 2.07
C THR A 84 -6.26 -7.16 2.71
N VAL A 85 -6.12 -6.00 3.35
CA VAL A 85 -7.22 -5.23 3.95
C VAL A 85 -8.25 -4.83 2.90
N TYR A 86 -7.80 -4.33 1.75
CA TYR A 86 -8.69 -3.92 0.65
C TYR A 86 -9.53 -5.10 0.12
N LEU A 87 -8.92 -6.27 -0.09
CA LEU A 87 -9.62 -7.46 -0.54
C LEU A 87 -10.58 -8.01 0.52
N ALA A 88 -10.19 -7.96 1.80
CA ALA A 88 -11.07 -8.33 2.92
C ALA A 88 -12.31 -7.41 2.97
N LEU A 89 -12.15 -6.09 2.81
CA LEU A 89 -13.26 -5.14 2.73
C LEU A 89 -14.19 -5.40 1.53
N LYS A 90 -13.64 -5.86 0.40
CA LYS A 90 -14.44 -6.24 -0.77
C LYS A 90 -15.06 -7.65 -0.67
N GLY A 91 -14.75 -8.41 0.37
CA GLY A 91 -15.22 -9.80 0.55
C GLY A 91 -14.69 -10.75 -0.54
N ARG A 92 -13.49 -10.47 -1.05
CA ARG A 92 -12.77 -11.31 -2.01
C ARG A 92 -11.73 -12.17 -1.28
N TYR A 93 -11.06 -13.08 -2.00
CA TYR A 93 -10.04 -14.00 -1.47
C TYR A 93 -8.81 -13.25 -0.91
N TYR A 94 -8.92 -12.71 0.31
CA TYR A 94 -7.86 -11.99 1.00
C TYR A 94 -6.73 -12.89 1.49
N VAL A 95 -6.93 -14.22 1.51
CA VAL A 95 -5.93 -15.20 1.94
C VAL A 95 -4.72 -15.20 1.00
N ILE A 96 -4.92 -14.95 -0.30
CA ILE A 96 -3.85 -14.94 -1.31
C ILE A 96 -2.75 -13.93 -0.97
N PRO A 97 -3.03 -12.63 -0.73
CA PRO A 97 -2.00 -11.68 -0.34
C PRO A 97 -1.62 -11.75 1.15
N LEU A 98 -2.44 -12.37 2.02
CA LEU A 98 -2.17 -12.51 3.44
C LEU A 98 -0.92 -13.38 3.70
N ILE A 99 -0.80 -14.51 3.00
CA ILE A 99 0.34 -15.44 3.16
C ILE A 99 1.67 -14.73 2.88
N PRO A 100 1.88 -14.11 1.71
CA PRO A 100 3.12 -13.36 1.46
C PRO A 100 3.29 -12.14 2.37
N ALA A 101 2.20 -11.50 2.83
CA ALA A 101 2.28 -10.39 3.78
C ALA A 101 2.86 -10.85 5.13
N MET A 102 2.40 -11.96 5.66
CA MET A 102 2.93 -12.56 6.90
C MET A 102 4.39 -12.97 6.75
N PHE A 103 4.75 -13.63 5.64
CA PHE A 103 6.11 -14.04 5.35
C PHE A 103 7.06 -12.83 5.27
N MET A 104 6.70 -11.78 4.51
CA MET A 104 7.53 -10.58 4.38
C MET A 104 7.62 -9.80 5.69
N THR A 105 6.57 -9.80 6.52
CA THR A 105 6.62 -9.22 7.87
C THR A 105 7.66 -9.95 8.73
N TRP A 106 7.67 -11.29 8.68
CA TRP A 106 8.67 -12.07 9.40
C TRP A 106 10.09 -11.76 8.93
N VAL A 107 10.32 -11.74 7.62
CA VAL A 107 11.63 -11.41 7.03
C VAL A 107 12.11 -10.02 7.45
N CYS A 108 11.23 -9.00 7.39
CA CYS A 108 11.60 -7.64 7.78
C CYS A 108 11.95 -7.53 9.26
N ILE A 109 11.16 -8.12 10.16
CA ILE A 109 11.43 -8.08 11.60
C ILE A 109 12.70 -8.87 11.93
N ALA A 110 12.87 -10.06 11.34
CA ALA A 110 14.06 -10.88 11.53
C ALA A 110 15.33 -10.14 11.07
N PHE A 111 15.28 -9.50 9.90
CA PHE A 111 16.39 -8.70 9.40
C PHE A 111 16.74 -7.53 10.32
N LEU A 112 15.75 -6.79 10.81
CA LEU A 112 15.95 -5.70 11.76
C LEU A 112 16.57 -6.18 13.07
N CYS A 113 16.12 -7.31 13.60
CA CYS A 113 16.63 -7.85 14.86
C CYS A 113 18.06 -8.37 14.74
N VAL A 114 18.38 -9.09 13.65
CA VAL A 114 19.66 -9.80 13.48
C VAL A 114 20.73 -8.90 12.86
N SER A 115 20.34 -7.91 12.04
CA SER A 115 21.29 -7.04 11.37
C SER A 115 22.18 -6.28 12.38
N SER A 116 23.48 -6.42 12.23
CA SER A 116 24.48 -5.70 13.06
C SER A 116 24.39 -4.17 12.94
N GLN A 117 23.73 -3.69 11.90
CA GLN A 117 23.51 -2.26 11.63
C GLN A 117 22.24 -1.72 12.30
N ALA A 118 21.35 -2.61 12.80
CA ALA A 118 20.15 -2.24 13.54
C ALA A 118 20.31 -2.67 15.01
N PHE A 119 19.77 -3.82 15.39
CA PHE A 119 19.80 -4.27 16.78
C PHE A 119 20.94 -5.26 17.11
N GLY A 120 21.51 -5.94 16.11
CA GLY A 120 22.64 -6.86 16.29
C GLY A 120 22.39 -8.02 17.25
N MET A 121 21.15 -8.48 17.39
CA MET A 121 20.79 -9.52 18.34
C MET A 121 21.24 -10.91 17.85
N PRO A 122 21.43 -11.88 18.77
CA PRO A 122 21.67 -13.27 18.38
C PRO A 122 20.55 -13.79 17.48
N VAL A 123 20.92 -14.61 16.48
CA VAL A 123 20.01 -15.10 15.44
C VAL A 123 18.76 -15.79 16.02
N ALA A 124 18.96 -16.62 17.07
CA ALA A 124 17.86 -17.33 17.71
C ALA A 124 16.81 -16.39 18.34
N THR A 125 17.26 -15.35 19.05
CA THR A 125 16.37 -14.36 19.67
C THR A 125 15.70 -13.47 18.62
N GLY A 126 16.41 -13.09 17.56
CA GLY A 126 15.87 -12.32 16.46
C GLY A 126 14.73 -13.04 15.72
N TYR A 127 14.87 -14.32 15.45
CA TYR A 127 13.80 -15.12 14.81
C TYR A 127 12.61 -15.36 15.73
N SER A 128 12.82 -15.53 17.04
CA SER A 128 11.74 -15.67 18.01
C SER A 128 10.89 -14.38 18.08
N ILE A 129 11.54 -13.22 18.13
CA ILE A 129 10.86 -11.91 18.13
C ILE A 129 10.10 -11.70 16.82
N ALA A 130 10.71 -12.08 15.67
CA ALA A 130 10.05 -11.97 14.38
C ALA A 130 8.78 -12.84 14.31
N PHE A 131 8.83 -14.05 14.84
CA PHE A 131 7.68 -14.95 14.89
C PHE A 131 6.54 -14.37 15.76
N ILE A 132 6.88 -13.84 16.94
CA ILE A 132 5.91 -13.13 17.79
C ILE A 132 5.31 -11.94 17.06
N GLY A 133 6.11 -11.14 16.35
CA GLY A 133 5.66 -9.99 15.57
C GLY A 133 4.65 -10.38 14.49
N VAL A 134 4.86 -11.49 13.80
CA VAL A 134 3.90 -12.03 12.82
C VAL A 134 2.61 -12.46 13.49
N LEU A 135 2.69 -13.17 14.62
CA LEU A 135 1.49 -13.58 15.36
C LEU A 135 0.67 -12.40 15.84
N VAL A 136 1.33 -11.34 16.32
CA VAL A 136 0.66 -10.11 16.76
C VAL A 136 0.00 -9.40 15.57
N SER A 137 0.68 -9.28 14.42
CA SER A 137 0.11 -8.62 13.23
C SER A 137 -1.05 -9.41 12.64
N ALA A 138 -0.94 -10.74 12.58
CA ALA A 138 -2.03 -11.62 12.17
C ALA A 138 -3.22 -11.55 13.15
N GLY A 139 -2.96 -11.62 14.45
CA GLY A 139 -4.00 -11.48 15.48
C GLY A 139 -4.73 -10.14 15.43
N ALA A 140 -4.00 -9.05 15.23
CA ALA A 140 -4.57 -7.73 15.04
C ALA A 140 -5.47 -7.67 13.79
N PHE A 141 -5.02 -8.26 12.67
CA PHE A 141 -5.79 -8.33 11.44
C PHE A 141 -7.09 -9.15 11.61
N PHE A 142 -7.02 -10.34 12.21
CA PHE A 142 -8.20 -11.17 12.44
C PHE A 142 -9.18 -10.53 13.43
N LYS A 143 -8.68 -9.87 14.48
CA LYS A 143 -9.51 -9.11 15.43
C LYS A 143 -10.21 -7.94 14.74
N TRP A 144 -9.50 -7.21 13.88
CA TRP A 144 -10.07 -6.15 13.06
C TRP A 144 -11.12 -6.71 12.09
N LEU A 145 -10.82 -7.81 11.40
CA LEU A 145 -11.72 -8.46 10.46
C LEU A 145 -13.02 -8.91 11.14
N ALA A 146 -12.93 -9.52 12.32
CA ALA A 146 -14.11 -9.95 13.08
C ALA A 146 -15.01 -8.75 13.47
N LYS A 147 -14.40 -7.63 13.86
CA LYS A 147 -15.15 -6.41 14.23
C LYS A 147 -15.81 -5.73 13.04
N ASP A 148 -15.12 -5.62 11.92
CA ASP A 148 -15.62 -4.92 10.72
C ASP A 148 -16.46 -5.81 9.80
N HIS A 149 -16.35 -7.13 9.89
CA HIS A 149 -17.19 -8.05 9.11
C HIS A 149 -18.69 -7.83 9.38
N VAL A 150 -19.06 -7.60 10.63
CA VAL A 150 -20.44 -7.27 11.04
C VAL A 150 -20.89 -5.95 10.43
N ARG A 151 -20.04 -4.93 10.40
CA ARG A 151 -20.35 -3.61 9.85
C ARG A 151 -20.50 -3.62 8.32
N ILE A 152 -19.66 -4.42 7.63
CA ILE A 152 -19.69 -4.58 6.17
C ILE A 152 -20.93 -5.37 5.74
N GLN A 153 -21.31 -6.41 6.46
CA GLN A 153 -22.54 -7.17 6.23
C GLN A 153 -23.75 -6.27 6.36
N HIS A 154 -23.85 -5.51 7.45
CA HIS A 154 -24.96 -4.58 7.68
C HIS A 154 -25.11 -3.53 6.57
N LYS A 155 -23.99 -3.00 6.08
CA LYS A 155 -23.99 -2.04 4.96
C LYS A 155 -24.41 -2.68 3.63
N ARG A 156 -24.01 -3.92 3.38
CA ARG A 156 -24.43 -4.69 2.18
C ARG A 156 -25.93 -4.96 2.20
N ASP A 157 -26.45 -5.42 3.34
CA ASP A 157 -27.87 -5.71 3.51
C ASP A 157 -28.71 -4.46 3.35
N TYR A 158 -28.26 -3.33 3.89
CA TYR A 158 -28.92 -2.04 3.71
C TYR A 158 -28.98 -1.60 2.24
N ILE A 159 -27.87 -1.72 1.50
CA ILE A 159 -27.82 -1.39 0.07
C ILE A 159 -28.68 -2.35 -0.75
N ALA A 160 -28.69 -3.64 -0.40
CA ALA A 160 -29.55 -4.64 -1.07
C ALA A 160 -31.04 -4.36 -0.84
N MET A 161 -31.43 -3.99 0.38
CA MET A 161 -32.80 -3.58 0.67
C MET A 161 -33.22 -2.32 -0.10
N GLN A 162 -32.35 -1.33 -0.18
CA GLN A 162 -32.63 -0.11 -0.96
C GLN A 162 -32.83 -0.41 -2.45
N LYS A 163 -32.01 -1.30 -3.03
CA LYS A 163 -32.17 -1.72 -4.42
C LYS A 163 -33.50 -2.44 -4.65
N ARG A 164 -33.88 -3.37 -3.75
CA ARG A 164 -35.17 -4.07 -3.84
C ARG A 164 -36.34 -3.11 -3.79
N ARG A 165 -36.36 -2.15 -2.86
CA ARG A 165 -37.39 -1.12 -2.77
C ARG A 165 -37.49 -0.25 -4.03
N ALA A 166 -36.36 0.11 -4.62
CA ALA A 166 -36.32 0.87 -5.87
C ALA A 166 -36.86 0.06 -7.07
N GLU A 167 -36.59 -1.24 -7.12
CA GLU A 167 -37.13 -2.14 -8.15
C GLU A 167 -38.60 -2.37 -7.98
N GLU A 168 -39.10 -2.57 -6.74
CA GLU A 168 -40.52 -2.69 -6.42
C GLU A 168 -41.28 -1.42 -6.79
N GLY A 169 -40.73 -0.24 -6.47
CA GLY A 169 -41.35 1.04 -6.87
C GLY A 169 -41.42 1.22 -8.38
N LYS A 170 -40.41 0.79 -9.14
CA LYS A 170 -40.45 0.80 -10.61
C LYS A 170 -41.49 -0.16 -11.17
N ARG A 171 -41.65 -1.36 -10.56
CA ARG A 171 -42.65 -2.33 -10.96
C ARG A 171 -44.07 -1.86 -10.67
N SER A 172 -44.34 -1.17 -9.56
CA SER A 172 -45.64 -0.61 -9.25
C SER A 172 -46.06 0.47 -10.25
N VAL A 173 -45.14 1.41 -10.55
CA VAL A 173 -45.39 2.46 -11.55
C VAL A 173 -45.67 1.88 -12.93
N MET A 174 -44.89 0.88 -13.37
CA MET A 174 -45.08 0.22 -14.65
C MET A 174 -46.42 -0.52 -14.71
N LYS A 175 -46.87 -1.12 -13.59
CA LYS A 175 -48.17 -1.80 -13.51
C LYS A 175 -49.34 -0.82 -13.59
N ASP A 176 -49.22 0.33 -12.93
CA ASP A 176 -50.23 1.39 -12.97
C ASP A 176 -50.35 1.99 -14.39
N ASP A 177 -49.23 2.21 -15.10
CA ASP A 177 -49.22 2.67 -16.49
C ASP A 177 -49.89 1.65 -17.45
N LEU A 178 -49.69 0.35 -17.21
CA LEU A 178 -50.37 -0.71 -18.01
C LEU A 178 -51.87 -0.76 -17.77
N LEU A 179 -52.33 -0.52 -16.55
CA LEU A 179 -53.74 -0.48 -16.21
C LEU A 179 -54.47 0.73 -16.82
N VAL A 180 -53.76 1.86 -16.99
CA VAL A 180 -54.31 3.06 -17.64
C VAL A 180 -54.44 2.89 -19.17
N GLN A 181 -53.63 2.01 -19.79
CA GLN A 181 -53.63 1.77 -21.24
C GLN A 181 -54.61 0.69 -21.71
N THR A 182 -55.25 -0.06 -20.80
CA THR A 182 -56.31 -0.98 -21.19
C THR A 182 -57.62 -0.21 -21.41
N PRO A 183 -58.09 -0.02 -22.66
CA PRO A 183 -59.39 0.59 -22.89
C PRO A 183 -60.46 -0.32 -22.29
N VAL A 184 -61.37 0.28 -21.51
CA VAL A 184 -62.63 -0.39 -21.08
C VAL A 184 -63.45 -0.61 -22.35
N GLU A 185 -63.42 -1.81 -22.93
CA GLU A 185 -64.36 -2.20 -23.93
C GLU A 185 -65.75 -2.32 -23.24
N LEU A 186 -66.63 -1.38 -23.56
CA LEU A 186 -68.05 -1.39 -23.29
C LEU A 186 -68.80 -2.14 -24.39
#